data_90ae1d7f0583da352159ee39777eff03
#
_entry.id   90ae1d7f0583da352159ee39777eff03
#
_cell.length_a   1.000
_cell.length_b   1.000
_cell.length_c   1.000
_cell.angle_alpha   90.00
_cell.angle_beta   90.00
_cell.angle_gamma   90.00
#
_symmetry.space_group_name_H-M   'P 1'
#
loop_
_entity.id
_entity.type
_entity.pdbx_description
1 polymer ?
#
loop_
_entity_poly.entity_id
_entity_poly.type
_entity_poly.pdbx_seq_one_letter_code
_entity_poly.pdbx_strand_id
1 'polypeptide(L)'
;MVATGQLPIPQITARRFGARCLPALTDDALYERTGVRVAFTGRAGGVSEGPYSSLNLGNHVGDGPASVERNRALVLEALDAADVPLVVPSQVHGEVVVELDDASPEALDAAREAALAGADALVATVPGIAALLCFADCVPVIAVSPTGRFAVAHAGWRGVENGVAAKAVRALARADAAELGEDAANGYNVYVGPHIHASCFETGADVRKRFEDRFGSSCIPDERHVDLLEALTVGLEEAGIDRARVADAGVCTVCSCDEFFSYRAAGGICGRHGAVAFRKAG
;
A
#
# COMPACT_ATOMS: atom_id res chain seq x y z
N MET A 1 3.19 8.77 -25.34
CA MET A 1 1.75 8.56 -25.04
C MET A 1 1.57 7.09 -24.71
N VAL A 2 1.27 6.76 -23.45
CA VAL A 2 0.84 5.40 -23.07
C VAL A 2 -0.55 5.21 -23.70
N ALA A 3 -0.74 4.14 -24.49
CA ALA A 3 -2.05 3.86 -25.06
C ALA A 3 -3.03 3.63 -23.89
N THR A 4 -4.08 4.44 -23.78
CA THR A 4 -5.16 4.36 -22.78
C THR A 4 -6.07 3.14 -22.98
N GLY A 5 -5.48 1.96 -23.14
CA GLY A 5 -6.21 0.70 -23.22
C GLY A 5 -6.39 0.06 -21.86
N GLN A 6 -7.29 -0.93 -21.80
CA GLN A 6 -7.59 -1.68 -20.57
C GLN A 6 -6.32 -2.28 -19.94
N LEU A 7 -6.21 -2.20 -18.62
CA LEU A 7 -5.15 -2.87 -17.86
C LEU A 7 -5.30 -4.41 -17.95
N PRO A 8 -4.21 -5.19 -17.86
CA PRO A 8 -4.32 -6.63 -17.68
C PRO A 8 -5.11 -6.94 -16.40
N ILE A 9 -5.69 -8.12 -16.31
CA ILE A 9 -6.32 -8.59 -15.06
C ILE A 9 -5.23 -8.62 -13.98
N PRO A 10 -5.45 -8.01 -12.80
CA PRO A 10 -4.42 -7.90 -11.78
C PRO A 10 -4.03 -9.27 -11.22
N GLN A 11 -2.72 -9.51 -11.11
CA GLN A 11 -2.18 -10.75 -10.55
C GLN A 11 -0.99 -10.43 -9.66
N ILE A 12 -0.99 -11.00 -8.45
CA ILE A 12 0.14 -10.85 -7.51
C ILE A 12 1.00 -12.11 -7.56
N THR A 13 2.28 -11.95 -7.83
CA THR A 13 3.26 -13.03 -7.92
C THR A 13 4.49 -12.75 -7.06
N ALA A 14 5.06 -13.77 -6.46
CA ALA A 14 6.29 -13.66 -5.70
C ALA A 14 7.50 -13.56 -6.66
N ARG A 15 8.37 -12.60 -6.38
CA ARG A 15 9.63 -12.36 -7.13
C ARG A 15 10.77 -12.09 -6.16
N ARG A 16 11.98 -12.17 -6.69
CA ARG A 16 13.21 -11.76 -6.00
C ARG A 16 13.93 -10.71 -6.84
N PHE A 17 14.30 -9.60 -6.21
CA PHE A 17 14.82 -8.42 -6.87
C PHE A 17 16.27 -8.11 -6.46
N GLY A 18 17.03 -7.57 -7.40
CA GLY A 18 18.41 -7.11 -7.21
C GLY A 18 19.39 -8.21 -6.79
N ALA A 19 20.62 -7.83 -6.56
CA ALA A 19 21.72 -8.74 -6.21
C ALA A 19 21.53 -9.43 -4.85
N ARG A 20 20.75 -8.83 -3.95
CA ARG A 20 20.40 -9.40 -2.62
C ARG A 20 19.24 -10.36 -2.66
N CYS A 21 18.63 -10.61 -3.83
CA CYS A 21 17.46 -11.48 -3.97
C CYS A 21 16.32 -11.08 -3.01
N LEU A 22 16.05 -9.76 -2.86
CA LEU A 22 15.05 -9.22 -1.96
C LEU A 22 13.64 -9.73 -2.34
N PRO A 23 12.94 -10.45 -1.45
CA PRO A 23 11.63 -10.99 -1.78
C PRO A 23 10.57 -9.88 -1.79
N ALA A 24 9.74 -9.87 -2.82
CA ALA A 24 8.56 -9.01 -2.89
C ALA A 24 7.45 -9.66 -3.73
N LEU A 25 6.22 -9.25 -3.47
CA LEU A 25 5.05 -9.58 -4.26
C LEU A 25 4.78 -8.43 -5.23
N THR A 26 4.54 -8.74 -6.51
CA THR A 26 4.44 -7.75 -7.60
C THR A 26 3.54 -8.24 -8.72
N ASP A 27 3.23 -7.35 -9.68
CA ASP A 27 2.59 -7.67 -10.95
C ASP A 27 3.49 -7.21 -12.12
N ASP A 28 4.12 -8.16 -12.81
CA ASP A 28 5.01 -7.86 -13.93
C ASP A 28 4.22 -7.45 -15.18
N ALA A 29 3.03 -8.02 -15.42
CA ALA A 29 2.19 -7.66 -16.57
C ALA A 29 1.69 -6.21 -16.46
N LEU A 30 1.37 -5.74 -15.25
CA LEU A 30 1.08 -4.33 -15.00
C LEU A 30 2.29 -3.46 -15.32
N TYR A 31 3.48 -3.85 -14.82
CA TYR A 31 4.70 -3.08 -15.06
C TYR A 31 5.03 -2.96 -16.55
N GLU A 32 4.96 -4.04 -17.30
CA GLU A 32 5.18 -4.04 -18.75
C GLU A 32 4.19 -3.13 -19.48
N ARG A 33 2.95 -3.08 -19.00
CA ARG A 33 1.87 -2.30 -19.61
C ARG A 33 1.93 -0.81 -19.31
N THR A 34 2.28 -0.42 -18.08
CA THR A 34 2.13 0.95 -17.57
C THR A 34 3.46 1.62 -17.18
N GLY A 35 4.51 0.84 -16.98
CA GLY A 35 5.75 1.30 -16.34
C GLY A 35 5.61 1.51 -14.82
N VAL A 36 4.45 1.24 -14.23
CA VAL A 36 4.24 1.34 -12.78
C VAL A 36 4.70 0.05 -12.12
N ARG A 37 5.73 0.13 -11.29
CA ARG A 37 6.11 -0.98 -10.41
C ARG A 37 5.30 -0.90 -9.13
N VAL A 38 4.59 -1.99 -8.80
CA VAL A 38 3.98 -2.23 -7.50
C VAL A 38 4.77 -3.31 -6.78
N ALA A 39 5.06 -3.14 -5.49
CA ALA A 39 5.81 -4.14 -4.73
C ALA A 39 5.38 -4.14 -3.26
N PHE A 40 5.06 -5.32 -2.72
CA PHE A 40 4.91 -5.55 -1.29
C PHE A 40 6.12 -6.33 -0.81
N THR A 41 6.96 -5.71 0.02
CA THR A 41 8.21 -6.33 0.49
C THR A 41 7.94 -7.32 1.63
N GLY A 42 8.80 -8.34 1.73
CA GLY A 42 8.89 -9.15 2.94
C GLY A 42 9.74 -8.48 4.04
N ARG A 43 10.00 -9.22 5.13
CA ARG A 43 10.86 -8.76 6.24
C ARG A 43 12.34 -9.11 6.07
N ALA A 44 12.70 -9.88 5.05
CA ALA A 44 14.06 -10.39 4.83
C ALA A 44 14.88 -9.51 3.88
N GLY A 45 16.23 -9.52 4.02
CA GLY A 45 17.17 -8.89 3.08
C GLY A 45 17.73 -7.53 3.51
N GLY A 46 17.36 -7.03 4.68
CA GLY A 46 17.83 -5.76 5.23
C GLY A 46 19.03 -5.87 6.18
N VAL A 47 19.25 -4.81 6.94
CA VAL A 47 20.38 -4.64 7.88
C VAL A 47 19.95 -4.40 9.33
N SER A 48 18.64 -4.31 9.61
CA SER A 48 18.13 -4.16 10.97
C SER A 48 18.29 -5.46 11.76
N GLU A 49 18.39 -5.35 13.10
CA GLU A 49 18.65 -6.45 13.99
C GLU A 49 17.52 -6.62 15.03
N GLY A 50 17.60 -7.67 15.83
CA GLY A 50 16.67 -7.96 16.92
C GLY A 50 15.22 -8.06 16.43
N PRO A 51 14.26 -7.40 17.10
CA PRO A 51 12.84 -7.48 16.72
C PRO A 51 12.53 -6.84 15.36
N TYR A 52 13.47 -6.07 14.81
CA TYR A 52 13.35 -5.38 13.53
C TYR A 52 13.99 -6.15 12.36
N SER A 53 14.54 -7.33 12.65
CA SER A 53 15.30 -8.14 11.69
C SER A 53 14.42 -8.62 10.52
N SER A 54 14.84 -8.29 9.32
CA SER A 54 16.03 -7.55 8.90
C SER A 54 15.68 -6.32 8.04
N LEU A 55 14.61 -6.32 7.26
CA LEU A 55 14.21 -5.27 6.31
C LEU A 55 13.13 -4.37 6.93
N ASN A 56 13.43 -3.77 8.09
CA ASN A 56 12.52 -2.80 8.67
C ASN A 56 12.56 -1.48 7.91
N LEU A 57 11.38 -1.00 7.47
CA LEU A 57 11.20 0.25 6.71
C LEU A 57 10.55 1.36 7.53
N GLY A 58 10.08 1.04 8.76
CA GLY A 58 9.41 1.97 9.65
C GLY A 58 10.38 2.67 10.61
N ASN A 59 10.41 4.01 10.60
CA ASN A 59 11.27 4.83 11.46
C ASN A 59 10.70 5.14 12.86
N HIS A 60 9.43 4.78 13.10
CA HIS A 60 8.69 5.10 14.34
C HIS A 60 8.60 3.91 15.32
N VAL A 61 9.34 2.81 15.07
CA VAL A 61 9.21 1.57 15.84
C VAL A 61 10.32 1.37 16.88
N GLY A 62 11.34 2.25 16.92
CA GLY A 62 12.46 2.18 17.85
C GLY A 62 13.73 1.53 17.30
N ASP A 63 13.76 1.25 15.99
CA ASP A 63 14.98 0.83 15.27
C ASP A 63 15.92 2.02 15.01
N GLY A 64 17.19 1.73 14.71
CA GLY A 64 18.21 2.74 14.36
C GLY A 64 17.84 3.45 13.05
N PRO A 65 17.76 4.80 13.02
CA PRO A 65 17.38 5.54 11.80
C PRO A 65 18.26 5.22 10.59
N ALA A 66 19.58 5.06 10.78
CA ALA A 66 20.50 4.70 9.71
C ALA A 66 20.20 3.32 9.10
N SER A 67 19.78 2.34 9.92
CA SER A 67 19.38 1.02 9.44
C SER A 67 18.10 1.11 8.60
N VAL A 68 17.11 1.89 9.04
CA VAL A 68 15.86 2.11 8.29
C VAL A 68 16.13 2.79 6.96
N GLU A 69 16.94 3.84 6.93
CA GLU A 69 17.31 4.53 5.70
C GLU A 69 18.07 3.60 4.74
N ARG A 70 19.01 2.81 5.28
CA ARG A 70 19.72 1.80 4.46
C ARG A 70 18.77 0.76 3.89
N ASN A 71 17.81 0.28 4.67
CA ASN A 71 16.80 -0.67 4.21
C ASN A 71 15.92 -0.07 3.09
N ARG A 72 15.49 1.19 3.21
CA ARG A 72 14.74 1.89 2.16
C ARG A 72 15.55 2.02 0.87
N ALA A 73 16.84 2.39 1.01
CA ALA A 73 17.74 2.44 -0.13
C ALA A 73 17.92 1.06 -0.79
N LEU A 74 18.06 -0.02 0.00
CA LEU A 74 18.15 -1.40 -0.51
C LEU A 74 16.90 -1.83 -1.29
N VAL A 75 15.72 -1.42 -0.86
CA VAL A 75 14.46 -1.68 -1.59
C VAL A 75 14.48 -0.97 -2.94
N LEU A 76 14.81 0.32 -2.97
CA LEU A 76 14.86 1.09 -4.21
C LEU A 76 15.96 0.57 -5.16
N GLU A 77 17.15 0.25 -4.64
CA GLU A 77 18.22 -0.38 -5.40
C GLU A 77 17.77 -1.71 -6.03
N ALA A 78 17.09 -2.55 -5.25
CA ALA A 78 16.63 -3.86 -5.73
C ALA A 78 15.54 -3.73 -6.82
N LEU A 79 14.67 -2.73 -6.71
CA LEU A 79 13.62 -2.45 -7.68
C LEU A 79 14.09 -1.61 -8.88
N ASP A 80 15.39 -1.34 -8.99
CA ASP A 80 16.00 -0.50 -10.04
C ASP A 80 15.44 0.94 -10.04
N ALA A 81 15.26 1.51 -8.84
CA ALA A 81 14.71 2.84 -8.59
C ALA A 81 15.57 3.69 -7.63
N ALA A 82 16.90 3.42 -7.56
CA ALA A 82 17.78 4.11 -6.62
C ALA A 82 17.87 5.63 -6.84
N ASP A 83 17.60 6.09 -8.04
CA ASP A 83 17.58 7.48 -8.46
C ASP A 83 16.20 8.16 -8.35
N VAL A 84 15.14 7.39 -7.97
CA VAL A 84 13.77 7.92 -7.85
C VAL A 84 13.56 8.51 -6.46
N PRO A 85 13.19 9.80 -6.35
CA PRO A 85 12.87 10.43 -5.08
C PRO A 85 11.77 9.68 -4.33
N LEU A 86 12.02 9.38 -3.04
CA LEU A 86 11.10 8.66 -2.18
C LEU A 86 10.31 9.61 -1.28
N VAL A 87 9.00 9.36 -1.18
CA VAL A 87 8.10 9.98 -0.20
C VAL A 87 7.57 8.90 0.73
N VAL A 88 7.72 9.11 2.04
CA VAL A 88 7.25 8.21 3.11
C VAL A 88 6.48 9.04 4.13
N PRO A 89 5.19 8.80 4.34
CA PRO A 89 4.38 9.58 5.26
C PRO A 89 4.58 9.15 6.73
N SER A 90 4.23 10.05 7.64
CA SER A 90 3.98 9.70 9.03
C SER A 90 2.55 9.15 9.15
N GLN A 91 2.42 7.82 9.15
CA GLN A 91 1.14 7.13 9.21
C GLN A 91 0.53 7.26 10.61
N VAL A 92 -0.68 7.80 10.68
CA VAL A 92 -1.39 8.11 11.94
C VAL A 92 -2.68 7.32 12.11
N HIS A 93 -2.94 6.34 11.24
CA HIS A 93 -4.18 5.57 11.12
C HIS A 93 -5.39 6.48 10.86
N GLY A 94 -5.16 7.55 10.11
CA GLY A 94 -6.14 8.54 9.71
C GLY A 94 -6.70 8.28 8.31
N GLU A 95 -7.00 9.38 7.62
CA GLU A 95 -7.64 9.34 6.29
C GLU A 95 -7.09 10.42 5.34
N VAL A 96 -6.00 11.08 5.75
CA VAL A 96 -5.39 12.15 4.95
C VAL A 96 -4.68 11.56 3.75
N VAL A 97 -4.95 12.13 2.58
CA VAL A 97 -4.35 11.81 1.29
C VAL A 97 -3.45 12.96 0.87
N VAL A 98 -2.19 12.70 0.56
CA VAL A 98 -1.27 13.68 -0.01
C VAL A 98 -1.09 13.38 -1.50
N GLU A 99 -1.29 14.39 -2.34
CA GLU A 99 -1.10 14.29 -3.79
C GLU A 99 0.34 14.66 -4.16
N LEU A 100 0.94 13.90 -5.08
CA LEU A 100 2.28 14.05 -5.61
C LEU A 100 2.14 14.36 -7.11
N ASP A 101 1.93 15.64 -7.42
CA ASP A 101 1.55 16.13 -8.75
C ASP A 101 2.66 16.87 -9.49
N ASP A 102 3.80 17.09 -8.82
CA ASP A 102 4.98 17.72 -9.40
C ASP A 102 6.24 17.05 -8.80
N ALA A 103 7.18 16.66 -9.67
CA ALA A 103 8.46 16.04 -9.29
C ALA A 103 9.61 17.06 -9.17
N SER A 104 9.34 18.39 -9.20
CA SER A 104 10.35 19.40 -8.93
C SER A 104 10.86 19.31 -7.48
N PRO A 105 12.11 19.67 -7.19
CA PRO A 105 12.64 19.60 -5.84
C PRO A 105 11.79 20.34 -4.80
N GLU A 106 11.31 21.53 -5.14
CA GLU A 106 10.49 22.38 -4.27
C GLU A 106 9.12 21.74 -3.96
N ALA A 107 8.47 21.15 -4.95
CA ALA A 107 7.19 20.46 -4.77
C ALA A 107 7.36 19.18 -3.96
N LEU A 108 8.46 18.43 -4.21
CA LEU A 108 8.79 17.22 -3.43
C LEU A 108 9.04 17.52 -1.96
N ASP A 109 9.73 18.63 -1.65
CA ASP A 109 9.97 19.03 -0.26
C ASP A 109 8.67 19.44 0.44
N ALA A 110 7.79 20.18 -0.24
CA ALA A 110 6.46 20.52 0.27
C ALA A 110 5.59 19.26 0.48
N ALA A 111 5.61 18.32 -0.47
CA ALA A 111 4.88 17.06 -0.34
C ALA A 111 5.40 16.18 0.81
N ARG A 112 6.72 16.13 1.02
CA ARG A 112 7.33 15.43 2.17
C ARG A 112 6.93 16.06 3.49
N GLU A 113 6.93 17.39 3.59
CA GLU A 113 6.48 18.11 4.78
C GLU A 113 5.00 17.79 5.07
N ALA A 114 4.12 17.87 4.07
CA ALA A 114 2.71 17.51 4.20
C ALA A 114 2.52 16.05 4.62
N ALA A 115 3.27 15.11 4.03
CA ALA A 115 3.23 13.70 4.37
C ALA A 115 3.72 13.43 5.81
N LEU A 116 4.75 14.14 6.26
CA LEU A 116 5.28 14.04 7.63
C LEU A 116 4.35 14.67 8.68
N ALA A 117 3.52 15.63 8.31
CA ALA A 117 2.49 16.19 9.19
C ALA A 117 1.37 15.19 9.55
N GLY A 118 1.28 14.07 8.83
CA GLY A 118 0.37 12.95 9.09
C GLY A 118 -0.48 12.62 7.86
N ALA A 119 -0.18 11.49 7.21
CA ALA A 119 -0.96 11.00 6.08
C ALA A 119 -0.95 9.47 6.05
N ASP A 120 -2.06 8.90 5.57
CA ASP A 120 -2.23 7.46 5.43
C ASP A 120 -2.46 7.04 3.97
N ALA A 121 -2.36 7.99 3.02
CA ALA A 121 -2.31 7.69 1.59
C ALA A 121 -1.49 8.72 0.81
N LEU A 122 -0.87 8.25 -0.27
CA LEU A 122 -0.15 9.06 -1.27
C LEU A 122 -0.74 8.76 -2.64
N VAL A 123 -0.95 9.80 -3.46
CA VAL A 123 -1.45 9.69 -4.83
C VAL A 123 -0.44 10.35 -5.77
N ALA A 124 0.22 9.57 -6.62
CA ALA A 124 1.17 10.09 -7.61
C ALA A 124 0.51 10.25 -8.98
N THR A 125 0.44 11.48 -9.44
CA THR A 125 -0.16 11.85 -10.73
C THR A 125 0.87 12.10 -11.82
N VAL A 126 2.16 12.21 -11.44
CA VAL A 126 3.31 12.36 -12.34
C VAL A 126 4.32 11.23 -12.15
N PRO A 127 5.13 10.90 -13.18
CA PRO A 127 6.24 9.97 -13.03
C PRO A 127 7.41 10.59 -12.27
N GLY A 128 8.39 9.76 -11.85
CA GLY A 128 9.61 10.21 -11.21
C GLY A 128 9.51 10.34 -9.69
N ILE A 129 8.47 9.80 -9.07
CA ILE A 129 8.30 9.78 -7.62
C ILE A 129 7.97 8.36 -7.16
N ALA A 130 8.59 7.92 -6.08
CA ALA A 130 8.27 6.67 -5.38
C ALA A 130 7.50 6.95 -4.09
N ALA A 131 6.41 6.23 -3.88
CA ALA A 131 5.64 6.22 -2.64
C ALA A 131 5.92 4.93 -1.87
N LEU A 132 6.22 5.03 -0.56
CA LEU A 132 6.39 3.90 0.34
C LEU A 132 5.58 4.10 1.61
N LEU A 133 4.72 3.15 1.93
CA LEU A 133 4.02 3.06 3.20
C LEU A 133 4.42 1.78 3.94
N CYS A 134 4.31 1.79 5.26
CA CYS A 134 4.86 0.79 6.18
C CYS A 134 3.75 0.02 6.90
N PHE A 135 3.93 -1.30 7.05
CA PHE A 135 2.87 -2.19 7.55
C PHE A 135 3.40 -3.25 8.51
N ALA A 136 2.54 -3.62 9.44
CA ALA A 136 2.59 -4.86 10.22
C ALA A 136 1.14 -5.09 10.69
N ASP A 137 0.40 -5.90 9.95
CA ASP A 137 -1.00 -6.27 10.07
C ASP A 137 -2.03 -5.36 9.38
N CYS A 138 -1.87 -4.02 9.35
CA CYS A 138 -2.74 -3.14 8.59
C CYS A 138 -2.73 -3.49 7.09
N VAL A 139 -3.83 -3.20 6.38
CA VAL A 139 -4.02 -3.58 4.98
C VAL A 139 -3.28 -2.62 4.04
N PRO A 140 -2.26 -3.08 3.28
CA PRO A 140 -1.63 -2.30 2.23
C PRO A 140 -2.51 -2.28 0.98
N VAL A 141 -2.76 -1.11 0.42
CA VAL A 141 -3.54 -0.97 -0.82
C VAL A 141 -2.74 -0.16 -1.85
N ILE A 142 -2.60 -0.69 -3.06
CA ILE A 142 -2.05 0.05 -4.20
C ILE A 142 -3.10 0.04 -5.32
N ALA A 143 -3.55 1.22 -5.75
CA ALA A 143 -4.42 1.38 -6.92
C ALA A 143 -3.62 1.94 -8.09
N VAL A 144 -3.81 1.40 -9.30
CA VAL A 144 -3.10 1.84 -10.51
C VAL A 144 -4.10 2.09 -11.64
N SER A 145 -3.97 3.26 -12.24
CA SER A 145 -4.75 3.72 -13.38
C SER A 145 -4.14 3.26 -14.71
N PRO A 146 -4.95 3.11 -15.79
CA PRO A 146 -4.46 2.94 -17.17
C PRO A 146 -3.53 4.06 -17.65
N THR A 147 -3.58 5.25 -17.06
CA THR A 147 -2.68 6.37 -17.36
C THR A 147 -1.28 6.20 -16.77
N GLY A 148 -1.10 5.21 -15.87
CA GLY A 148 0.13 5.01 -15.11
C GLY A 148 0.27 5.94 -13.90
N ARG A 149 -0.81 6.60 -13.48
CA ARG A 149 -0.94 7.22 -12.16
C ARG A 149 -1.27 6.15 -11.13
N PHE A 150 -0.92 6.39 -9.87
CA PHE A 150 -1.15 5.39 -8.83
C PHE A 150 -1.41 6.01 -7.47
N ALA A 151 -2.00 5.22 -6.58
CA ALA A 151 -2.19 5.56 -5.17
C ALA A 151 -1.66 4.43 -4.28
N VAL A 152 -1.09 4.76 -3.14
CA VAL A 152 -0.71 3.82 -2.07
C VAL A 152 -1.41 4.25 -0.80
N ALA A 153 -2.14 3.34 -0.14
CA ALA A 153 -2.89 3.65 1.08
C ALA A 153 -2.61 2.65 2.20
N HIS A 154 -2.57 3.16 3.43
CA HIS A 154 -2.44 2.40 4.66
C HIS A 154 -3.81 2.30 5.34
N ALA A 155 -4.44 1.15 5.20
CA ALA A 155 -5.76 0.89 5.75
C ALA A 155 -5.68 0.00 7.01
N GLY A 156 -5.30 0.58 8.16
CA GLY A 156 -5.61 -0.01 9.46
C GLY A 156 -7.12 -0.04 9.68
N TRP A 157 -7.64 -0.71 10.72
CA TRP A 157 -9.08 -0.83 10.90
C TRP A 157 -9.83 0.52 10.92
N ARG A 158 -9.24 1.56 11.52
CA ARG A 158 -9.80 2.93 11.46
C ARG A 158 -9.73 3.52 10.06
N GLY A 159 -8.65 3.27 9.33
CA GLY A 159 -8.50 3.71 7.94
C GLY A 159 -9.48 3.01 7.00
N VAL A 160 -9.77 1.71 7.21
CA VAL A 160 -10.83 1.00 6.48
C VAL A 160 -12.18 1.64 6.78
N GLU A 161 -12.52 1.82 8.05
CA GLU A 161 -13.79 2.43 8.47
C GLU A 161 -13.98 3.84 7.91
N ASN A 162 -12.94 4.67 7.95
CA ASN A 162 -12.95 6.05 7.43
C ASN A 162 -12.81 6.12 5.90
N GLY A 163 -12.55 4.99 5.22
CA GLY A 163 -12.48 4.89 3.78
C GLY A 163 -11.23 5.50 3.15
N VAL A 164 -10.06 5.40 3.80
CA VAL A 164 -8.80 6.01 3.29
C VAL A 164 -8.44 5.53 1.89
N ALA A 165 -8.59 4.24 1.58
CA ALA A 165 -8.31 3.70 0.24
C ALA A 165 -9.33 4.23 -0.80
N ALA A 166 -10.61 4.29 -0.45
CA ALA A 166 -11.64 4.88 -1.31
C ALA A 166 -11.39 6.37 -1.58
N LYS A 167 -10.88 7.12 -0.60
CA LYS A 167 -10.48 8.53 -0.77
C LYS A 167 -9.29 8.67 -1.71
N ALA A 168 -8.29 7.79 -1.58
CA ALA A 168 -7.14 7.76 -2.47
C ALA A 168 -7.55 7.42 -3.91
N VAL A 169 -8.45 6.43 -4.11
CA VAL A 169 -9.03 6.09 -5.42
C VAL A 169 -9.78 7.28 -6.02
N ARG A 170 -10.62 7.95 -5.24
CA ARG A 170 -11.35 9.13 -5.73
C ARG A 170 -10.42 10.30 -6.08
N ALA A 171 -9.33 10.50 -5.33
CA ALA A 171 -8.31 11.50 -5.67
C ALA A 171 -7.63 11.15 -7.00
N LEU A 172 -7.26 9.89 -7.19
CA LEU A 172 -6.70 9.37 -8.44
C LEU A 172 -7.67 9.55 -9.62
N ALA A 173 -8.97 9.24 -9.42
CA ALA A 173 -10.00 9.37 -10.44
C ALA A 173 -10.24 10.84 -10.83
N ARG A 174 -10.17 11.78 -9.88
CA ARG A 174 -10.21 13.22 -10.20
C ARG A 174 -9.06 13.65 -11.10
N ALA A 175 -7.84 13.13 -10.84
CA ALA A 175 -6.68 13.43 -11.68
C ALA A 175 -6.79 12.82 -13.09
N ASP A 176 -7.53 11.73 -13.23
CA ASP A 176 -7.73 11.02 -14.49
C ASP A 176 -8.96 11.50 -15.29
N ALA A 177 -9.85 12.27 -14.69
CA ALA A 177 -11.16 12.60 -15.26
C ALA A 177 -11.11 13.20 -16.66
N ALA A 178 -10.10 14.04 -16.94
CA ALA A 178 -9.90 14.63 -18.26
C ALA A 178 -9.51 13.62 -19.35
N GLU A 179 -8.86 12.50 -18.99
CA GLU A 179 -8.33 11.51 -19.91
C GLU A 179 -9.24 10.28 -20.03
N LEU A 180 -9.89 9.86 -18.93
CA LEU A 180 -10.64 8.62 -18.83
C LEU A 180 -12.14 8.81 -18.57
N GLY A 181 -12.59 10.05 -18.28
CA GLY A 181 -13.98 10.34 -17.94
C GLY A 181 -14.33 10.11 -16.48
N GLU A 182 -15.60 10.30 -16.11
CA GLU A 182 -16.09 10.25 -14.74
C GLU A 182 -16.02 8.86 -14.09
N ASP A 183 -16.14 7.79 -14.91
CA ASP A 183 -16.11 6.39 -14.47
C ASP A 183 -14.69 5.79 -14.47
N ALA A 184 -13.65 6.62 -14.44
CA ALA A 184 -12.25 6.21 -14.55
C ALA A 184 -11.87 5.07 -13.59
N ALA A 185 -12.38 5.09 -12.36
CA ALA A 185 -12.05 4.12 -11.33
C ALA A 185 -12.42 2.67 -11.68
N ASN A 186 -13.44 2.45 -12.51
CA ASN A 186 -13.86 1.12 -12.96
C ASN A 186 -12.77 0.38 -13.77
N GLY A 187 -11.87 1.11 -14.39
CA GLY A 187 -10.73 0.58 -15.15
C GLY A 187 -9.45 0.36 -14.34
N TYR A 188 -9.41 0.70 -13.06
CA TYR A 188 -8.21 0.61 -12.23
C TYR A 188 -7.96 -0.81 -11.74
N ASN A 189 -6.69 -1.18 -11.59
CA ASN A 189 -6.30 -2.35 -10.82
C ASN A 189 -6.00 -1.95 -9.38
N VAL A 190 -6.50 -2.72 -8.44
CA VAL A 190 -6.20 -2.58 -7.01
C VAL A 190 -5.50 -3.82 -6.52
N TYR A 191 -4.42 -3.62 -5.81
CA TYR A 191 -3.59 -4.66 -5.21
C TYR A 191 -3.63 -4.53 -3.70
N VAL A 192 -4.02 -5.60 -3.02
CA VAL A 192 -4.02 -5.71 -1.57
C VAL A 192 -2.86 -6.60 -1.15
N GLY A 193 -1.95 -6.05 -0.37
CA GLY A 193 -0.75 -6.74 0.09
C GLY A 193 -0.99 -7.59 1.35
N PRO A 194 0.07 -8.25 1.87
CA PRO A 194 0.01 -9.03 3.09
C PRO A 194 -0.52 -8.22 4.29
N HIS A 195 -1.54 -8.77 4.96
CA HIS A 195 -2.22 -8.11 6.08
C HIS A 195 -2.77 -9.16 7.06
N ILE A 196 -3.30 -8.74 8.19
CA ILE A 196 -3.96 -9.65 9.13
C ILE A 196 -5.30 -10.11 8.55
N HIS A 197 -5.50 -11.41 8.40
CA HIS A 197 -6.75 -11.98 7.91
C HIS A 197 -7.82 -12.06 9.01
N ALA A 198 -9.07 -12.21 8.61
CA ALA A 198 -10.21 -12.32 9.50
C ALA A 198 -10.01 -13.33 10.61
N SER A 199 -9.49 -14.52 10.30
CA SER A 199 -9.23 -15.60 11.28
C SER A 199 -8.25 -15.23 12.42
N CYS A 200 -7.48 -14.14 12.25
CA CYS A 200 -6.51 -13.63 13.22
C CYS A 200 -6.88 -12.25 13.77
N PHE A 201 -7.82 -11.54 13.13
CA PHE A 201 -8.20 -10.19 13.52
C PHE A 201 -9.39 -10.19 14.49
N GLU A 202 -9.10 -10.67 15.71
CA GLU A 202 -10.06 -10.60 16.81
C GLU A 202 -10.19 -9.17 17.33
N THR A 203 -11.44 -8.73 17.54
CA THR A 203 -11.79 -7.35 17.95
C THR A 203 -12.86 -7.31 19.04
N GLY A 204 -13.01 -6.16 19.70
CA GLY A 204 -14.12 -5.88 20.61
C GLY A 204 -15.48 -5.82 19.89
N ALA A 205 -16.57 -6.01 20.64
CA ALA A 205 -17.92 -5.98 20.09
C ALA A 205 -18.29 -4.61 19.50
N ASP A 206 -17.71 -3.53 20.03
CA ASP A 206 -17.89 -2.16 19.54
C ASP A 206 -17.32 -1.99 18.13
N VAL A 207 -16.14 -2.52 17.85
CA VAL A 207 -15.52 -2.47 16.51
C VAL A 207 -16.34 -3.29 15.53
N ARG A 208 -16.73 -4.53 15.91
CA ARG A 208 -17.55 -5.38 15.04
C ARG A 208 -18.86 -4.71 14.66
N LYS A 209 -19.55 -4.12 15.65
CA LYS A 209 -20.82 -3.39 15.39
C LYS A 209 -20.62 -2.23 14.43
N ARG A 210 -19.56 -1.43 14.57
CA ARG A 210 -19.25 -0.31 13.66
C ARG A 210 -19.02 -0.81 12.24
N PHE A 211 -18.30 -1.93 12.08
CA PHE A 211 -18.05 -2.53 10.76
C PHE A 211 -19.34 -3.08 10.15
N GLU A 212 -20.15 -3.78 10.92
CA GLU A 212 -21.45 -4.28 10.46
C GLU A 212 -22.39 -3.15 10.04
N ASP A 213 -22.50 -2.09 10.84
CA ASP A 213 -23.31 -0.92 10.55
C ASP A 213 -22.84 -0.18 9.28
N ARG A 214 -21.52 -0.17 9.00
CA ARG A 214 -20.93 0.57 7.86
C ARG A 214 -20.84 -0.27 6.58
N PHE A 215 -20.49 -1.54 6.67
CA PHE A 215 -20.14 -2.38 5.52
C PHE A 215 -21.07 -3.60 5.36
N GLY A 216 -21.97 -3.83 6.30
CA GLY A 216 -22.86 -4.98 6.31
C GLY A 216 -22.28 -6.21 7.01
N SER A 217 -23.09 -7.25 7.14
CA SER A 217 -22.74 -8.48 7.88
C SER A 217 -21.70 -9.36 7.17
N SER A 218 -21.45 -9.14 5.88
CA SER A 218 -20.44 -9.92 5.12
C SER A 218 -19.04 -9.78 5.67
N CYS A 219 -18.70 -8.64 6.30
CA CYS A 219 -17.41 -8.42 6.93
C CYS A 219 -17.31 -8.92 8.38
N ILE A 220 -18.36 -9.57 8.92
CA ILE A 220 -18.41 -10.14 10.28
C ILE A 220 -18.51 -11.67 10.16
N PRO A 221 -17.38 -12.40 10.04
CA PRO A 221 -17.42 -13.84 9.84
C PRO A 221 -17.92 -14.62 11.05
N ASP A 222 -17.77 -14.08 12.26
CA ASP A 222 -18.23 -14.65 13.51
C ASP A 222 -18.32 -13.62 14.66
N GLU A 223 -18.62 -14.08 15.88
CA GLU A 223 -18.80 -13.24 17.09
C GLU A 223 -17.51 -12.59 17.62
N ARG A 224 -16.35 -12.87 17.03
CA ARG A 224 -15.03 -12.40 17.53
C ARG A 224 -14.23 -11.61 16.51
N HIS A 225 -14.47 -11.81 15.23
CA HIS A 225 -13.58 -11.36 14.16
C HIS A 225 -14.24 -10.34 13.23
N VAL A 226 -13.39 -9.59 12.54
CA VAL A 226 -13.73 -8.69 11.44
C VAL A 226 -12.89 -9.05 10.23
N ASP A 227 -13.51 -9.09 9.06
CA ASP A 227 -12.83 -9.21 7.78
C ASP A 227 -12.53 -7.83 7.20
N LEU A 228 -11.27 -7.39 7.37
CA LEU A 228 -10.82 -6.10 6.87
C LEU A 228 -10.80 -6.04 5.34
N LEU A 229 -10.50 -7.16 4.67
CA LEU A 229 -10.47 -7.23 3.20
C LEU A 229 -11.86 -7.08 2.62
N GLU A 230 -12.85 -7.77 3.17
CA GLU A 230 -14.24 -7.64 2.71
C GLU A 230 -14.76 -6.21 2.93
N ALA A 231 -14.57 -5.64 4.13
CA ALA A 231 -14.97 -4.28 4.42
C ALA A 231 -14.27 -3.24 3.51
N LEU A 232 -12.95 -3.42 3.27
CA LEU A 232 -12.19 -2.61 2.33
C LEU A 232 -12.76 -2.70 0.92
N THR A 233 -13.09 -3.92 0.45
CA THR A 233 -13.59 -4.17 -0.90
C THR A 233 -14.94 -3.49 -1.11
N VAL A 234 -15.85 -3.57 -0.13
CA VAL A 234 -17.12 -2.83 -0.17
C VAL A 234 -16.87 -1.32 -0.33
N GLY A 235 -15.94 -0.75 0.45
CA GLY A 235 -15.59 0.67 0.33
C GLY A 235 -14.95 1.05 -1.00
N LEU A 236 -14.19 0.14 -1.63
CA LEU A 236 -13.61 0.34 -2.96
C LEU A 236 -14.69 0.27 -4.07
N GLU A 237 -15.66 -0.65 -3.97
CA GLU A 237 -16.81 -0.71 -4.88
C GLU A 237 -17.64 0.58 -4.82
N GLU A 238 -17.86 1.15 -3.61
CA GLU A 238 -18.48 2.46 -3.43
C GLU A 238 -17.68 3.63 -4.07
N ALA A 239 -16.38 3.43 -4.29
CA ALA A 239 -15.51 4.38 -4.99
C ALA A 239 -15.43 4.13 -6.51
N GLY A 240 -16.18 3.15 -7.04
CA GLY A 240 -16.27 2.83 -8.46
C GLY A 240 -15.29 1.74 -8.94
N ILE A 241 -14.57 1.07 -8.04
CA ILE A 241 -13.70 -0.06 -8.41
C ILE A 241 -14.55 -1.30 -8.74
N ASP A 242 -14.26 -1.93 -9.86
CA ASP A 242 -14.78 -3.26 -10.16
C ASP A 242 -14.11 -4.30 -9.26
N ARG A 243 -14.90 -5.05 -8.48
CA ARG A 243 -14.40 -6.11 -7.59
C ARG A 243 -13.50 -7.13 -8.30
N ALA A 244 -13.77 -7.43 -9.57
CA ALA A 244 -12.94 -8.31 -10.39
C ALA A 244 -11.52 -7.76 -10.66
N ARG A 245 -11.30 -6.47 -10.37
CA ARG A 245 -10.01 -5.79 -10.50
C ARG A 245 -9.29 -5.58 -9.16
N VAL A 246 -9.77 -6.23 -8.11
CA VAL A 246 -9.09 -6.29 -6.81
C VAL A 246 -8.36 -7.61 -6.70
N ALA A 247 -7.02 -7.57 -6.64
CA ALA A 247 -6.18 -8.74 -6.40
C ALA A 247 -5.66 -8.70 -4.96
N ASP A 248 -5.92 -9.76 -4.20
CA ASP A 248 -5.36 -9.97 -2.86
C ASP A 248 -4.15 -10.90 -2.91
N ALA A 249 -3.12 -10.58 -2.12
CA ALA A 249 -1.94 -11.41 -1.96
C ALA A 249 -2.25 -12.78 -1.32
N GLY A 250 -3.37 -12.89 -0.61
CA GLY A 250 -3.79 -14.11 0.08
C GLY A 250 -2.87 -14.50 1.25
N VAL A 251 -2.13 -13.56 1.83
CA VAL A 251 -1.12 -13.81 2.86
C VAL A 251 -1.49 -13.12 4.17
N CYS A 252 -1.72 -13.92 5.21
CA CYS A 252 -1.92 -13.41 6.58
C CYS A 252 -0.57 -13.15 7.25
N THR A 253 -0.33 -11.92 7.69
CA THR A 253 0.91 -11.52 8.37
C THR A 253 1.13 -12.21 9.71
N VAL A 254 0.06 -12.57 10.43
CA VAL A 254 0.15 -13.32 11.70
C VAL A 254 0.59 -14.75 11.44
N CYS A 255 0.00 -15.41 10.43
CA CYS A 255 0.32 -16.81 10.09
C CYS A 255 1.68 -16.95 9.39
N SER A 256 2.13 -15.92 8.70
CA SER A 256 3.40 -15.86 7.96
C SER A 256 4.37 -14.84 8.57
N CYS A 257 4.45 -14.80 9.91
CA CYS A 257 5.27 -13.83 10.64
C CYS A 257 6.79 -14.06 10.50
N ASP A 258 7.21 -15.15 9.91
CA ASP A 258 8.58 -15.46 9.46
C ASP A 258 8.93 -14.76 8.15
N GLU A 259 7.94 -14.48 7.27
CA GLU A 259 8.11 -13.78 6.00
C GLU A 259 7.75 -12.30 6.07
N PHE A 260 6.80 -11.92 6.94
CA PHE A 260 6.31 -10.54 7.09
C PHE A 260 6.32 -10.10 8.55
N PHE A 261 6.41 -8.80 8.78
CA PHE A 261 6.25 -8.28 10.13
C PHE A 261 4.77 -8.31 10.55
N SER A 262 4.51 -8.77 11.77
CA SER A 262 3.18 -8.74 12.38
C SER A 262 3.26 -8.13 13.78
N TYR A 263 2.55 -7.04 14.00
CA TYR A 263 2.43 -6.40 15.31
C TYR A 263 1.71 -7.29 16.33
N ARG A 264 0.66 -7.99 15.85
CA ARG A 264 -0.15 -8.94 16.64
C ARG A 264 0.69 -10.13 17.10
N ALA A 265 1.39 -10.78 16.17
CA ALA A 265 2.21 -11.96 16.48
C ALA A 265 3.43 -11.62 17.35
N ALA A 266 4.01 -10.44 17.19
CA ALA A 266 5.18 -10.00 17.94
C ALA A 266 4.87 -9.33 19.30
N GLY A 267 3.60 -9.23 19.69
CA GLY A 267 3.22 -8.59 20.96
C GLY A 267 3.55 -7.10 21.01
N GLY A 268 3.56 -6.41 19.86
CA GLY A 268 3.70 -4.95 19.79
C GLY A 268 5.07 -4.42 19.40
N ILE A 269 6.13 -5.22 19.44
CA ILE A 269 7.50 -4.75 19.10
C ILE A 269 8.01 -5.50 17.87
N CYS A 270 7.98 -4.86 16.71
CA CYS A 270 8.50 -5.42 15.46
C CYS A 270 8.78 -4.33 14.43
N GLY A 271 9.49 -4.70 13.37
CA GLY A 271 9.68 -3.87 12.19
C GLY A 271 8.39 -3.66 11.37
N ARG A 272 8.57 -3.01 10.22
CA ARG A 272 7.50 -2.79 9.24
C ARG A 272 7.99 -3.21 7.86
N HIS A 273 7.22 -4.04 7.17
CA HIS A 273 7.40 -4.26 5.73
C HIS A 273 6.73 -3.14 4.93
N GLY A 274 6.92 -3.08 3.62
CA GLY A 274 6.50 -1.95 2.80
C GLY A 274 5.56 -2.30 1.67
N ALA A 275 4.68 -1.34 1.33
CA ALA A 275 4.07 -1.24 0.01
C ALA A 275 4.73 -0.08 -0.73
N VAL A 276 5.30 -0.38 -1.90
CA VAL A 276 6.04 0.57 -2.73
C VAL A 276 5.41 0.63 -4.10
N ALA A 277 5.17 1.84 -4.60
CA ALA A 277 4.81 2.05 -5.99
C ALA A 277 5.60 3.22 -6.57
N PHE A 278 5.99 3.09 -7.83
CA PHE A 278 6.63 4.17 -8.60
C PHE A 278 6.50 3.93 -10.10
N ARG A 279 6.62 5.03 -10.86
CA ARG A 279 6.85 5.02 -12.30
C ARG A 279 8.06 5.93 -12.57
N LYS A 280 9.08 5.41 -13.27
CA LYS A 280 10.24 6.23 -13.63
C LYS A 280 9.84 7.36 -14.59
N ALA A 281 10.55 8.49 -14.51
CA ALA A 281 10.53 9.47 -15.58
C ALA A 281 11.15 8.83 -16.84
N GLY A 282 10.52 9.04 -17.99
CA GLY A 282 10.99 8.53 -19.28
C GLY A 282 12.19 9.29 -19.79
#